data_f5b219ca9bf25607aa461511b4155315
#
_entry.id   f5b219ca9bf25607aa461511b4155315
#
_cell.length_a   1.000
_cell.length_b   1.000
_cell.length_c   1.000
_cell.angle_alpha   90.00
_cell.angle_beta   90.00
_cell.angle_gamma   90.00
#
_symmetry.space_group_name_H-M   'P 1'
#
loop_
_entity.id
_entity.type
_entity.pdbx_description
1 polymer ?
#
loop_
_entity_poly.entity_id
_entity_poly.type
_entity_poly.pdbx_seq_one_letter_code
_entity_poly.pdbx_strand_id
1 'polypeptide(L)'
;MSEENDLSEIDDIDLSSLSNEDLVAQMHDDLYDGLGEEIGEGTEILLSRDWDAKKVLDEALVAGMKIVGEDFRDGILFVPEVLLAANAMKVGMAILRPLLAETGAEPIGKVVIGTVKGDIHDIGKNLVGMMLEG
;
A
#
# COMPACT_ATOMS: atom_id res chain seq x y z
N MET A 1 25.20 -23.10 -9.88
CA MET A 1 24.52 -21.94 -9.41
C MET A 1 23.97 -21.16 -10.54
N SER A 2 22.82 -20.85 -10.46
CA SER A 2 22.21 -20.23 -11.60
C SER A 2 21.53 -18.95 -11.18
N GLU A 3 21.22 -18.15 -12.16
CA GLU A 3 20.49 -16.92 -11.94
C GLU A 3 19.10 -17.20 -11.38
N GLU A 4 18.57 -18.37 -11.67
CA GLU A 4 17.27 -18.76 -11.14
C GLU A 4 17.27 -18.83 -9.62
N ASN A 5 18.36 -19.33 -9.05
CA ASN A 5 18.48 -19.35 -7.59
C ASN A 5 18.53 -17.95 -7.02
N ASP A 6 19.22 -17.04 -7.71
CA ASP A 6 19.29 -15.66 -7.27
C ASP A 6 17.92 -15.00 -7.27
N LEU A 7 17.12 -15.28 -8.30
CA LEU A 7 15.77 -14.73 -8.37
C LEU A 7 14.89 -15.29 -7.26
N SER A 8 15.03 -16.58 -6.96
CA SER A 8 14.30 -17.20 -5.87
C SER A 8 14.66 -16.56 -4.54
N GLU A 9 15.93 -16.29 -4.34
CA GLU A 9 16.38 -15.66 -3.11
C GLU A 9 15.82 -14.26 -2.95
N ILE A 10 15.73 -13.52 -4.06
CA ILE A 10 15.14 -12.19 -4.04
C ILE A 10 13.66 -12.27 -3.67
N ASP A 11 12.94 -13.23 -4.26
CA ASP A 11 11.51 -13.38 -4.00
C ASP A 11 11.24 -13.86 -2.58
N ASP A 12 12.21 -14.53 -1.97
CA ASP A 12 12.04 -15.12 -0.65
C ASP A 12 12.69 -14.29 0.45
N ILE A 13 12.77 -12.97 0.26
CA ILE A 13 13.34 -12.10 1.27
C ILE A 13 12.58 -12.25 2.59
N ASP A 14 13.32 -12.48 3.67
CA ASP A 14 12.74 -12.54 5.00
C ASP A 14 12.56 -11.11 5.51
N LEU A 15 11.35 -10.62 5.42
CA LEU A 15 11.05 -9.24 5.81
C LEU A 15 11.37 -8.99 7.27
N SER A 16 11.23 -10.01 8.11
CA SER A 16 11.47 -9.84 9.54
C SER A 16 12.94 -9.62 9.86
N SER A 17 13.84 -9.93 8.94
CA SER A 17 15.28 -9.75 9.15
C SER A 17 15.76 -8.35 8.76
N LEU A 18 14.92 -7.55 8.13
CA LEU A 18 15.31 -6.23 7.65
C LEU A 18 15.25 -5.20 8.76
N SER A 19 16.12 -4.18 8.66
CA SER A 19 16.03 -3.02 9.54
C SER A 19 14.75 -2.26 9.23
N ASN A 20 14.36 -1.33 10.10
CA ASN A 20 13.15 -0.54 9.86
C ASN A 20 13.24 0.23 8.54
N GLU A 21 14.39 0.83 8.25
CA GLU A 21 14.56 1.58 7.00
C GLU A 21 14.47 0.67 5.80
N ASP A 22 15.14 -0.48 5.85
CA ASP A 22 15.13 -1.41 4.75
C ASP A 22 13.75 -2.04 4.56
N LEU A 23 13.05 -2.31 5.65
CA LEU A 23 11.71 -2.85 5.58
C LEU A 23 10.74 -1.86 4.93
N VAL A 24 10.82 -0.59 5.32
CA VAL A 24 9.96 0.44 4.71
C VAL A 24 10.28 0.57 3.23
N ALA A 25 11.55 0.58 2.85
CA ALA A 25 11.93 0.66 1.45
C ALA A 25 11.42 -0.54 0.67
N GLN A 26 11.51 -1.73 1.26
CA GLN A 26 10.99 -2.93 0.62
C GLN A 26 9.47 -2.87 0.47
N MET A 27 8.79 -2.33 1.47
CA MET A 27 7.34 -2.18 1.39
C MET A 27 6.93 -1.21 0.29
N HIS A 28 7.71 -0.16 0.05
CA HIS A 28 7.45 0.74 -1.09
C HIS A 28 7.52 -0.03 -2.40
N ASP A 29 8.54 -0.88 -2.56
CA ASP A 29 8.67 -1.70 -3.76
C ASP A 29 7.55 -2.71 -3.88
N ASP A 30 7.19 -3.36 -2.77
CA ASP A 30 6.13 -4.36 -2.77
C ASP A 30 4.79 -3.72 -3.10
N LEU A 31 4.54 -2.54 -2.58
CA LEU A 31 3.32 -1.80 -2.89
C LEU A 31 3.27 -1.43 -4.36
N TYR A 32 4.39 -0.95 -4.90
CA TYR A 32 4.50 -0.58 -6.31
C TYR A 32 4.20 -1.78 -7.20
N ASP A 33 4.64 -2.97 -6.79
CA ASP A 33 4.42 -4.20 -7.55
C ASP A 33 3.08 -4.87 -7.25
N GLY A 34 2.31 -4.32 -6.34
CA GLY A 34 0.99 -4.87 -6.02
C GLY A 34 1.02 -6.12 -5.17
N LEU A 35 2.06 -6.31 -4.37
CA LEU A 35 2.25 -7.52 -3.57
C LEU A 35 1.56 -7.37 -2.21
N GLY A 36 0.25 -7.67 -2.18
CA GLY A 36 -0.56 -7.44 -1.00
C GLY A 36 -0.15 -8.28 0.21
N GLU A 37 0.23 -9.54 0.00
CA GLU A 37 0.65 -10.39 1.11
C GLU A 37 1.88 -9.81 1.81
N GLU A 38 2.85 -9.39 1.03
CA GLU A 38 4.07 -8.79 1.57
C GLU A 38 3.77 -7.48 2.30
N ILE A 39 2.85 -6.69 1.78
CA ILE A 39 2.43 -5.46 2.46
C ILE A 39 1.78 -5.78 3.79
N GLY A 40 0.92 -6.80 3.85
CA GLY A 40 0.31 -7.21 5.10
C GLY A 40 1.35 -7.69 6.11
N GLU A 41 2.29 -8.50 5.65
CA GLU A 41 3.35 -9.00 6.51
C GLU A 41 4.23 -7.86 7.04
N GLY A 42 4.65 -6.95 6.17
CA GLY A 42 5.48 -5.82 6.59
C GLY A 42 4.76 -4.91 7.57
N THR A 43 3.47 -4.68 7.35
CA THR A 43 2.66 -3.88 8.26
C THR A 43 2.66 -4.50 9.66
N GLU A 44 2.45 -5.80 9.74
CA GLU A 44 2.42 -6.49 11.04
C GLU A 44 3.78 -6.48 11.72
N ILE A 45 4.85 -6.63 10.94
CA ILE A 45 6.20 -6.59 11.50
C ILE A 45 6.48 -5.21 12.13
N LEU A 46 6.15 -4.13 11.42
CA LEU A 46 6.37 -2.79 11.96
C LEU A 46 5.56 -2.56 13.24
N LEU A 47 4.31 -3.03 13.25
CA LEU A 47 3.49 -2.92 14.45
C LEU A 47 4.10 -3.70 15.61
N SER A 48 4.70 -4.86 15.34
CA SER A 48 5.34 -5.67 16.38
C SER A 48 6.60 -5.00 16.92
N ARG A 49 7.14 -4.04 16.19
CA ARG A 49 8.34 -3.26 16.60
C ARG A 49 7.95 -1.95 17.27
N ASP A 50 6.73 -1.86 17.76
CA ASP A 50 6.22 -0.70 18.49
C ASP A 50 6.02 0.55 17.66
N TRP A 51 5.93 0.42 16.34
CA TRP A 51 5.48 1.51 15.50
C TRP A 51 3.99 1.72 15.71
N ASP A 52 3.56 2.96 15.88
CA ASP A 52 2.11 3.17 15.94
C ASP A 52 1.50 3.11 14.53
N ALA A 53 0.19 2.90 14.49
CA ALA A 53 -0.50 2.66 13.23
C ALA A 53 -0.38 3.85 12.28
N LYS A 54 -0.40 5.08 12.81
CA LYS A 54 -0.30 6.25 11.96
C LYS A 54 1.08 6.36 11.32
N LYS A 55 2.13 6.01 12.04
CA LYS A 55 3.49 6.03 11.49
C LYS A 55 3.63 5.01 10.38
N VAL A 56 3.08 3.80 10.57
CA VAL A 56 3.10 2.79 9.51
C VAL A 56 2.33 3.29 8.28
N LEU A 57 1.16 3.87 8.51
CA LEU A 57 0.36 4.40 7.41
C LEU A 57 1.13 5.46 6.63
N ASP A 58 1.70 6.43 7.32
CA ASP A 58 2.33 7.58 6.65
C ASP A 58 3.62 7.20 5.95
N GLU A 59 4.49 6.43 6.63
CA GLU A 59 5.84 6.19 6.12
C GLU A 59 5.93 4.99 5.20
N ALA A 60 5.11 3.97 5.42
CA ALA A 60 5.19 2.75 4.60
C ALA A 60 4.16 2.75 3.50
N LEU A 61 2.92 3.12 3.78
CA LEU A 61 1.84 2.98 2.80
C LEU A 61 1.62 4.26 2.00
N VAL A 62 1.41 5.39 2.66
CA VAL A 62 1.13 6.64 1.96
C VAL A 62 2.33 7.07 1.13
N ALA A 63 3.53 7.00 1.70
CA ALA A 63 4.74 7.35 0.95
C ALA A 63 4.93 6.45 -0.26
N GLY A 64 4.61 5.16 -0.13
CA GLY A 64 4.68 4.23 -1.26
C GLY A 64 3.67 4.59 -2.35
N MET A 65 2.44 4.89 -1.95
CA MET A 65 1.41 5.26 -2.93
C MET A 65 1.72 6.59 -3.61
N LYS A 66 2.44 7.47 -2.93
CA LYS A 66 2.85 8.73 -3.54
C LYS A 66 3.77 8.47 -4.74
N ILE A 67 4.67 7.51 -4.61
CA ILE A 67 5.54 7.11 -5.72
C ILE A 67 4.70 6.55 -6.88
N VAL A 68 3.73 5.69 -6.56
CA VAL A 68 2.82 5.14 -7.56
C VAL A 68 2.08 6.26 -8.29
N GLY A 69 1.59 7.24 -7.54
CA GLY A 69 0.85 8.36 -8.11
C GLY A 69 1.70 9.22 -9.02
N GLU A 70 2.94 9.46 -8.62
CA GLU A 70 3.86 10.24 -9.45
C GLU A 70 4.16 9.54 -10.76
N ASP A 71 4.39 8.23 -10.72
CA ASP A 71 4.69 7.47 -11.92
C ASP A 71 3.46 7.33 -12.81
N PHE A 72 2.28 7.27 -12.20
CA PHE A 72 1.05 7.28 -12.98
C PHE A 72 0.87 8.63 -13.70
N ARG A 73 1.10 9.72 -12.99
CA ARG A 73 1.01 11.05 -13.59
C ARG A 73 2.00 11.21 -14.76
N ASP A 74 3.19 10.65 -14.62
CA ASP A 74 4.25 10.80 -15.62
C ASP A 74 4.14 9.78 -16.75
N GLY A 75 3.10 8.95 -16.76
CA GLY A 75 2.89 7.98 -17.84
C GLY A 75 3.75 6.73 -17.76
N ILE A 76 4.41 6.51 -16.62
CA ILE A 76 5.23 5.32 -16.41
C ILE A 76 4.35 4.13 -16.03
N LEU A 77 3.31 4.37 -15.21
CA LEU A 77 2.34 3.36 -14.82
C LEU A 77 1.02 3.64 -15.49
N PHE A 78 0.25 2.58 -15.71
CA PHE A 78 -1.09 2.66 -16.28
C PHE A 78 -2.10 2.17 -15.25
N VAL A 79 -3.40 2.32 -15.55
CA VAL A 79 -4.48 2.02 -14.60
C VAL A 79 -4.37 0.63 -13.99
N PRO A 80 -4.09 -0.45 -14.75
CA PRO A 80 -4.00 -1.77 -14.12
C PRO A 80 -2.95 -1.85 -13.01
N GLU A 81 -1.80 -1.21 -13.20
CA GLU A 81 -0.73 -1.24 -12.21
C GLU A 81 -1.10 -0.43 -10.97
N VAL A 82 -1.74 0.72 -11.18
CA VAL A 82 -2.20 1.55 -10.06
C VAL A 82 -3.25 0.79 -9.26
N LEU A 83 -4.14 0.06 -9.94
CA LEU A 83 -5.17 -0.72 -9.28
C LEU A 83 -4.55 -1.84 -8.42
N LEU A 84 -3.52 -2.50 -8.92
CA LEU A 84 -2.82 -3.53 -8.15
C LEU A 84 -2.18 -2.93 -6.91
N ALA A 85 -1.54 -1.77 -7.04
CA ALA A 85 -0.94 -1.09 -5.90
C ALA A 85 -2.01 -0.68 -4.88
N ALA A 86 -3.14 -0.17 -5.35
CA ALA A 86 -4.24 0.21 -4.47
C ALA A 86 -4.80 -1.00 -3.72
N ASN A 87 -4.91 -2.14 -4.39
CA ASN A 87 -5.35 -3.37 -3.73
C ASN A 87 -4.37 -3.82 -2.66
N ALA A 88 -3.07 -3.70 -2.92
CA ALA A 88 -2.05 -4.02 -1.91
C ALA A 88 -2.17 -3.07 -0.72
N MET A 89 -2.39 -1.79 -0.96
CA MET A 89 -2.58 -0.84 0.12
C MET A 89 -3.80 -1.18 0.98
N LYS A 90 -4.87 -1.67 0.36
CA LYS A 90 -6.05 -2.08 1.11
C LYS A 90 -5.75 -3.18 2.10
N VAL A 91 -4.84 -4.09 1.77
CA VAL A 91 -4.44 -5.13 2.72
C VAL A 91 -3.82 -4.52 3.97
N GLY A 92 -2.89 -3.58 3.80
CA GLY A 92 -2.31 -2.88 4.93
C GLY A 92 -3.32 -2.06 5.70
N MET A 93 -4.21 -1.36 4.99
CA MET A 93 -5.26 -0.57 5.62
C MET A 93 -6.21 -1.41 6.46
N ALA A 94 -6.53 -2.62 6.01
CA ALA A 94 -7.40 -3.50 6.76
C ALA A 94 -6.80 -3.84 8.13
N ILE A 95 -5.49 -3.92 8.23
CA ILE A 95 -4.79 -4.16 9.48
C ILE A 95 -4.77 -2.89 10.35
N LEU A 96 -4.51 -1.75 9.72
CA LEU A 96 -4.31 -0.50 10.45
C LEU A 96 -5.60 0.18 10.89
N ARG A 97 -6.68 -0.01 10.14
CA ARG A 97 -7.92 0.75 10.36
C ARG A 97 -8.46 0.62 11.79
N PRO A 98 -8.58 -0.58 12.36
CA PRO A 98 -9.08 -0.66 13.75
C PRO A 98 -8.12 0.01 14.73
N LEU A 99 -6.82 -0.06 14.49
CA LEU A 99 -5.84 0.54 15.38
C LEU A 99 -5.88 2.08 15.29
N LEU A 100 -6.11 2.61 14.09
CA LEU A 100 -6.25 4.05 13.91
C LEU A 100 -7.51 4.56 14.63
N ALA A 101 -8.59 3.79 14.58
CA ALA A 101 -9.81 4.16 15.27
C ALA A 101 -9.58 4.19 16.78
N GLU A 102 -8.83 3.24 17.33
CA GLU A 102 -8.56 3.18 18.76
C GLU A 102 -7.70 4.35 19.24
N THR A 103 -6.76 4.80 18.42
CA THR A 103 -5.88 5.90 18.81
C THR A 103 -6.55 7.26 18.66
N GLY A 104 -7.74 7.31 18.07
CA GLY A 104 -8.42 8.58 17.84
C GLY A 104 -7.80 9.40 16.73
N ALA A 105 -7.00 8.78 15.88
CA ALA A 105 -6.40 9.47 14.74
C ALA A 105 -7.51 10.02 13.85
N GLU A 106 -7.40 11.30 13.48
CA GLU A 106 -8.42 11.93 12.67
C GLU A 106 -8.07 11.86 11.20
N PRO A 107 -9.05 11.64 10.33
CA PRO A 107 -8.80 11.67 8.89
C PRO A 107 -8.47 13.09 8.46
N ILE A 108 -7.74 13.20 7.35
CA ILE A 108 -7.41 14.50 6.77
C ILE A 108 -8.68 15.22 6.35
N GLY A 109 -9.67 14.47 5.90
CA GLY A 109 -10.93 15.05 5.49
C GLY A 109 -11.93 13.97 5.19
N LYS A 110 -13.10 14.38 4.74
CA LYS A 110 -14.17 13.46 4.38
C LYS A 110 -14.56 13.71 2.93
N VAL A 111 -14.52 12.65 2.12
CA VAL A 111 -14.86 12.74 0.71
C VAL A 111 -16.03 11.79 0.45
N VAL A 112 -17.05 12.32 -0.22
CA VAL A 112 -18.18 11.50 -0.67
C VAL A 112 -18.04 11.30 -2.17
N ILE A 113 -18.06 10.03 -2.59
CA ILE A 113 -17.94 9.70 -4.01
C ILE A 113 -19.05 8.75 -4.39
N GLY A 114 -19.66 8.97 -5.55
CA GLY A 114 -20.77 8.16 -5.99
C GLY A 114 -20.81 8.08 -7.49
N THR A 115 -21.66 7.18 -7.97
CA THR A 115 -21.89 7.01 -9.40
C THR A 115 -23.20 7.71 -9.76
N VAL A 116 -23.15 8.50 -10.82
CA VAL A 116 -24.35 9.19 -11.29
C VAL A 116 -25.36 8.14 -11.76
N LYS A 117 -26.63 8.37 -11.44
CA LYS A 117 -27.71 7.44 -11.83
C LYS A 117 -27.68 7.20 -13.32
N GLY A 118 -27.65 5.93 -13.71
CA GLY A 118 -27.58 5.54 -15.11
C GLY A 118 -26.18 5.39 -15.66
N ASP A 119 -25.17 5.80 -14.90
CA ASP A 119 -23.78 5.63 -15.29
C ASP A 119 -23.30 4.25 -14.84
N ILE A 120 -22.52 3.58 -15.70
CA ILE A 120 -22.01 2.25 -15.38
C ILE A 120 -20.49 2.25 -15.15
N HIS A 121 -19.88 3.43 -15.06
CA HIS A 121 -18.43 3.54 -14.95
C HIS A 121 -17.97 3.47 -13.47
N ASP A 122 -18.26 2.33 -12.83
CA ASP A 122 -17.94 2.14 -11.41
C ASP A 122 -16.45 1.92 -11.16
N ILE A 123 -15.74 1.33 -12.11
CA ILE A 123 -14.36 0.95 -11.90
C ILE A 123 -13.49 2.18 -11.61
N GLY A 124 -13.64 3.22 -12.41
CA GLY A 124 -12.88 4.45 -12.19
C GLY A 124 -13.21 5.11 -10.87
N LYS A 125 -14.50 5.14 -10.52
CA LYS A 125 -14.94 5.71 -9.25
C LYS A 125 -14.34 4.95 -8.09
N ASN A 126 -14.37 3.63 -8.12
CA ASN A 126 -13.86 2.80 -7.04
C ASN A 126 -12.34 2.96 -6.91
N LEU A 127 -11.64 3.08 -8.03
CA LEU A 127 -10.20 3.31 -8.00
C LEU A 127 -9.88 4.64 -7.32
N VAL A 128 -10.58 5.71 -7.68
CA VAL A 128 -10.36 7.00 -7.05
C VAL A 128 -10.66 6.92 -5.56
N GLY A 129 -11.74 6.25 -5.17
CA GLY A 129 -12.08 6.08 -3.77
C GLY A 129 -10.99 5.36 -2.99
N MET A 130 -10.43 4.31 -3.58
CA MET A 130 -9.35 3.56 -2.95
C MET A 130 -8.10 4.42 -2.76
N MET A 131 -7.76 5.22 -3.75
CA MET A 131 -6.60 6.09 -3.67
C MET A 131 -6.80 7.20 -2.62
N LEU A 132 -8.00 7.74 -2.53
CA LEU A 132 -8.31 8.76 -1.53
C LEU A 132 -8.31 8.18 -0.12
N GLU A 133 -8.74 6.93 0.03
CA GLU A 133 -8.74 6.27 1.31
C GLU A 133 -7.31 6.08 1.84
N GLY A 134 -6.38 5.79 0.96
CA GLY A 134 -4.98 5.69 1.33
C GLY A 134 -4.39 7.04 1.67
#